data_3e3c15248b135700a97de40851bdf6f2
#
_entry.id   3e3c15248b135700a97de40851bdf6f2
#
_cell.length_a   1.000
_cell.length_b   1.000
_cell.length_c   1.000
_cell.angle_alpha   90.00
_cell.angle_beta   90.00
_cell.angle_gamma   90.00
#
_symmetry.space_group_name_H-M   'P 1'
#
loop_
_entity.id
_entity.type
_entity.pdbx_description
1 polymer ?
#
loop_
_entity_poly.entity_id
_entity_poly.type
_entity_poly.pdbx_seq_one_letter_code
_entity_poly.pdbx_strand_id
1 'polypeptide(L)'
;MLRRRLIWQLYSVFLAVTLPALVAVTWYYSSALRSFYYEQARSELGSLAYFAAEQVSSMLDTGETDELDQLCKRLGGANDVLTRTRVTVILPSGKVIGDSDEDPAMMKSHSDRPEIVDALEKGSGWSIRPSPTLGIKMMYVAIPVRKQDKAVAVVRISVAATAIDRALGDIHTKILWGGFAVAACAAALSLAISSRISRPLVNMEQIAQRFAQGQLDLRVPIPAPSELAALANALNEMARQLHDKITTITSQRNELEAVLSSMVEGVVAVDHGGHIVSINRAAAELLSVDPVHVQGRNIEEAVRQADIHQFVRTTLESKEPTEAEVSLQIEGERFFQLHGARVPNVTGGRPQGPSGGSGAVIVLHDITRMRRLEDVRRDFVANVSHELKTPTTSIQGFVEALLEKGVDDPEQTKRYLEIIAKHSDRLNSIIEDLLSLSRLEEDQEQRRILFENASLRPALAAAIELLGPKAEQKKITVEVICADDIEARVNPALIEQAVFNLVDNAIKYSEPGDAVTVSAERTDTEIAVSVQDHGCGIDRKHLPRIFERFYVVDKGRSRKLGGTGLGLAIVKHIAQVHGGSVTVKSALGKGSTFTIHLPVA
;
A
#
# COMPACT_ATOMS: atom_id res chain seq x y z
N MET A 1 -19.24 11.30 24.01
CA MET A 1 -19.29 12.25 25.14
C MET A 1 -18.77 13.64 24.80
N LEU A 2 -17.70 13.79 24.03
CA LEU A 2 -17.13 15.10 23.61
C LEU A 2 -18.11 16.03 22.89
N ARG A 3 -18.98 15.50 22.02
CA ARG A 3 -19.98 16.27 21.26
C ARG A 3 -20.94 17.10 22.12
N ARG A 4 -21.31 16.59 23.30
CA ARG A 4 -22.12 17.34 24.25
C ARG A 4 -21.30 18.39 25.02
N ARG A 5 -20.01 18.11 25.30
CA ARG A 5 -19.16 19.03 26.08
C ARG A 5 -18.89 20.36 25.36
N LEU A 6 -18.53 20.36 24.08
CA LEU A 6 -18.18 21.58 23.36
C LEU A 6 -19.39 22.50 23.16
N ILE A 7 -20.56 21.94 22.80
CA ILE A 7 -21.81 22.70 22.67
C ILE A 7 -22.19 23.35 24.02
N TRP A 8 -22.11 22.58 25.11
CA TRP A 8 -22.41 23.07 26.44
C TRP A 8 -21.40 24.08 26.96
N GLN A 9 -20.14 23.96 26.65
CA GLN A 9 -19.10 24.93 27.01
C GLN A 9 -19.35 26.28 26.34
N LEU A 10 -19.53 26.30 25.02
CA LEU A 10 -19.81 27.54 24.30
C LEU A 10 -21.14 28.18 24.76
N TYR A 11 -22.17 27.35 24.91
CA TYR A 11 -23.48 27.82 25.42
C TYR A 11 -23.38 28.41 26.83
N SER A 12 -22.67 27.74 27.75
CA SER A 12 -22.51 28.22 29.13
C SER A 12 -21.72 29.52 29.21
N VAL A 13 -20.68 29.72 28.38
CA VAL A 13 -19.95 30.98 28.33
C VAL A 13 -20.82 32.13 27.83
N PHE A 14 -21.58 31.90 26.75
CA PHE A 14 -22.53 32.92 26.28
C PHE A 14 -23.58 33.26 27.31
N LEU A 15 -24.15 32.27 27.99
CA LEU A 15 -25.15 32.47 29.02
C LEU A 15 -24.58 33.20 30.24
N ALA A 16 -23.34 32.88 30.61
CA ALA A 16 -22.63 33.51 31.74
C ALA A 16 -22.38 35.03 31.51
N VAL A 17 -22.26 35.46 30.25
CA VAL A 17 -22.10 36.88 29.93
C VAL A 17 -23.45 37.59 29.75
N THR A 18 -24.39 36.98 29.02
CA THR A 18 -25.66 37.63 28.65
C THR A 18 -26.63 37.71 29.82
N LEU A 19 -26.72 36.70 30.68
CA LEU A 19 -27.67 36.66 31.78
C LEU A 19 -27.37 37.74 32.84
N PRO A 20 -26.14 37.90 33.37
CA PRO A 20 -25.78 38.96 34.30
C PRO A 20 -25.97 40.35 33.72
N ALA A 21 -25.61 40.54 32.43
CA ALA A 21 -25.84 41.82 31.76
C ALA A 21 -27.33 42.21 31.70
N LEU A 22 -28.18 41.24 31.33
CA LEU A 22 -29.64 41.46 31.30
C LEU A 22 -30.21 41.76 32.68
N VAL A 23 -29.77 41.02 33.70
CA VAL A 23 -30.17 41.26 35.09
C VAL A 23 -29.75 42.67 35.56
N ALA A 24 -28.50 43.06 35.28
CA ALA A 24 -27.97 44.37 35.62
C ALA A 24 -28.75 45.51 34.95
N VAL A 25 -29.04 45.38 33.65
CA VAL A 25 -29.83 46.36 32.88
C VAL A 25 -31.26 46.44 33.44
N THR A 26 -31.92 45.32 33.68
CA THR A 26 -33.29 45.28 34.22
C THR A 26 -33.34 45.91 35.63
N TRP A 27 -32.36 45.58 36.47
CA TRP A 27 -32.26 46.20 37.81
C TRP A 27 -32.01 47.69 37.72
N TYR A 28 -31.10 48.14 36.87
CA TYR A 28 -30.83 49.60 36.70
C TYR A 28 -32.04 50.36 36.21
N TYR A 29 -32.71 49.87 35.16
CA TYR A 29 -33.93 50.54 34.66
C TYR A 29 -35.07 50.53 35.69
N SER A 30 -35.28 49.45 36.40
CA SER A 30 -36.29 49.37 37.46
C SER A 30 -36.00 50.36 38.58
N SER A 31 -34.74 50.51 39.00
CA SER A 31 -34.34 51.47 40.03
C SER A 31 -34.48 52.93 39.55
N ALA A 32 -33.99 53.21 38.33
CA ALA A 32 -34.11 54.56 37.75
C ALA A 32 -35.54 54.98 37.53
N LEU A 33 -36.38 54.07 37.07
CA LEU A 33 -37.84 54.36 36.87
C LEU A 33 -38.54 54.66 38.18
N ARG A 34 -38.21 53.89 39.22
CA ARG A 34 -38.76 54.13 40.56
C ARG A 34 -38.37 55.51 41.06
N SER A 35 -37.11 55.88 40.98
CA SER A 35 -36.67 57.23 41.42
C SER A 35 -37.33 58.32 40.62
N PHE A 36 -37.50 58.16 39.31
CA PHE A 36 -38.13 59.12 38.43
C PHE A 36 -39.59 59.34 38.82
N TYR A 37 -40.36 58.29 39.04
CA TYR A 37 -41.80 58.45 39.42
C TYR A 37 -42.00 59.11 40.81
N TYR A 38 -41.14 58.81 41.78
CA TYR A 38 -41.16 59.42 43.08
C TYR A 38 -40.80 60.91 43.02
N GLU A 39 -39.80 61.31 42.26
CA GLU A 39 -39.42 62.72 42.04
C GLU A 39 -40.48 63.47 41.29
N GLN A 40 -41.11 62.91 40.29
CA GLN A 40 -42.22 63.52 39.55
C GLN A 40 -43.42 63.76 40.49
N ALA A 41 -43.83 62.74 41.24
CA ALA A 41 -44.92 62.88 42.22
C ALA A 41 -44.62 63.94 43.25
N ARG A 42 -43.37 64.04 43.73
CA ARG A 42 -42.94 65.09 44.65
C ARG A 42 -43.10 66.50 44.03
N SER A 43 -42.67 66.65 42.77
CA SER A 43 -42.74 67.91 42.05
C SER A 43 -44.22 68.37 41.84
N GLU A 44 -45.09 67.41 41.41
CA GLU A 44 -46.50 67.67 41.20
C GLU A 44 -47.22 68.04 42.52
N LEU A 45 -46.97 67.27 43.58
CA LEU A 45 -47.55 67.59 44.92
C LEU A 45 -47.01 68.90 45.45
N GLY A 46 -45.77 69.25 45.18
CA GLY A 46 -45.17 70.51 45.54
C GLY A 46 -45.87 71.69 44.86
N SER A 47 -46.11 71.55 43.56
CA SER A 47 -46.82 72.57 42.80
C SER A 47 -48.27 72.76 43.30
N LEU A 48 -48.96 71.67 43.58
CA LEU A 48 -50.31 71.72 44.17
C LEU A 48 -50.29 72.31 45.59
N ALA A 49 -49.28 71.95 46.40
CA ALA A 49 -49.14 72.51 47.76
C ALA A 49 -48.86 74.01 47.73
N TYR A 50 -48.08 74.47 46.76
CA TYR A 50 -47.84 75.91 46.58
C TYR A 50 -49.11 76.65 46.19
N PHE A 51 -49.87 76.13 45.22
CA PHE A 51 -51.16 76.70 44.80
C PHE A 51 -52.15 76.69 45.95
N ALA A 52 -52.25 75.62 46.68
CA ALA A 52 -53.11 75.55 47.86
C ALA A 52 -52.66 76.51 48.97
N ALA A 53 -51.35 76.71 49.18
CA ALA A 53 -50.82 77.64 50.16
C ALA A 53 -51.16 79.11 49.82
N GLU A 54 -51.12 79.45 48.54
CA GLU A 54 -51.53 80.81 48.07
C GLU A 54 -53.00 81.06 48.36
N GLN A 55 -53.89 80.10 48.10
CA GLN A 55 -55.34 80.27 48.43
C GLN A 55 -55.58 80.30 49.94
N VAL A 56 -54.88 79.45 50.70
CA VAL A 56 -54.97 79.46 52.16
C VAL A 56 -54.49 80.79 52.73
N SER A 57 -53.46 81.43 52.18
CA SER A 57 -52.93 82.70 52.59
C SER A 57 -53.97 83.82 52.49
N SER A 58 -54.74 83.81 51.40
CA SER A 58 -55.82 84.85 51.22
C SER A 58 -56.96 84.67 52.21
N MET A 59 -57.27 83.44 52.63
CA MET A 59 -58.39 83.19 53.58
C MET A 59 -57.99 83.30 55.06
N LEU A 60 -56.78 83.17 55.40
CA LEU A 60 -56.33 83.37 56.80
C LEU A 60 -56.47 84.79 57.26
N ASP A 61 -56.72 85.76 56.36
CA ASP A 61 -56.96 87.15 56.66
C ASP A 61 -58.43 87.43 57.11
N THR A 62 -59.37 86.56 56.74
CA THR A 62 -60.76 86.70 57.05
C THR A 62 -61.16 86.08 58.40
N GLY A 63 -60.31 85.19 58.97
CA GLY A 63 -60.47 84.54 60.29
C GLY A 63 -61.54 83.45 60.35
N GLU A 64 -62.15 83.07 59.23
CA GLU A 64 -63.21 82.05 59.15
C GLU A 64 -62.60 80.62 58.93
N THR A 65 -62.49 79.87 60.04
CA THR A 65 -61.92 78.51 60.03
C THR A 65 -62.79 77.49 59.30
N ASP A 66 -64.10 77.68 59.25
CA ASP A 66 -65.04 76.79 58.55
C ASP A 66 -64.90 76.86 57.02
N GLU A 67 -64.60 78.04 56.47
CA GLU A 67 -64.33 78.21 55.03
C GLU A 67 -63.02 77.58 54.60
N LEU A 68 -61.99 77.56 55.49
CA LEU A 68 -60.72 76.89 55.26
C LEU A 68 -60.90 75.38 55.16
N ASP A 69 -61.71 74.76 55.98
CA ASP A 69 -61.99 73.31 55.91
C ASP A 69 -62.78 72.99 54.64
N GLN A 70 -63.71 73.82 54.23
CA GLN A 70 -64.42 73.67 52.95
C GLN A 70 -63.44 73.79 51.73
N LEU A 71 -62.48 74.71 51.83
CA LEU A 71 -61.44 74.83 50.78
C LEU A 71 -60.61 73.55 50.72
N CYS A 72 -60.19 73.00 51.84
CA CYS A 72 -59.44 71.71 51.87
C CYS A 72 -60.22 70.57 51.20
N LYS A 73 -61.56 70.50 51.51
CA LYS A 73 -62.46 69.50 50.91
C LYS A 73 -62.64 69.69 49.41
N ARG A 74 -62.65 70.93 48.90
CA ARG A 74 -62.70 71.22 47.47
C ARG A 74 -61.40 70.90 46.75
N LEU A 75 -60.26 71.21 47.35
CA LEU A 75 -58.94 70.94 46.78
C LEU A 75 -58.55 69.44 46.85
N GLY A 76 -59.07 68.75 47.89
CA GLY A 76 -58.81 67.29 48.04
C GLY A 76 -59.72 66.37 47.20
N GLY A 77 -60.73 66.96 46.50
CA GLY A 77 -61.79 66.19 45.84
C GLY A 77 -61.59 65.83 44.40
N ALA A 78 -60.46 65.27 44.01
CA ALA A 78 -60.30 64.74 42.67
C ALA A 78 -60.94 63.33 42.51
N ASN A 79 -61.71 63.15 41.41
CA ASN A 79 -62.59 62.00 41.15
C ASN A 79 -61.92 60.67 40.88
N ASP A 80 -60.59 60.53 41.05
CA ASP A 80 -59.84 59.28 40.75
C ASP A 80 -59.19 58.74 42.02
N VAL A 81 -59.48 57.47 42.34
CA VAL A 81 -58.93 56.75 43.53
C VAL A 81 -57.40 56.70 43.55
N LEU A 82 -56.76 56.82 42.39
CA LEU A 82 -55.33 56.84 42.25
C LEU A 82 -54.69 58.22 42.44
N THR A 83 -55.45 59.29 42.28
CA THR A 83 -55.03 60.70 42.37
C THR A 83 -55.63 61.45 43.50
N ARG A 84 -56.36 60.77 44.42
CA ARG A 84 -56.98 61.41 45.58
C ARG A 84 -55.89 62.01 46.47
N THR A 85 -55.75 63.31 46.34
CA THR A 85 -54.85 64.12 47.17
C THR A 85 -55.55 64.53 48.44
N ARG A 86 -54.91 64.31 49.56
CA ARG A 86 -55.39 64.83 50.84
C ARG A 86 -54.68 66.15 51.12
N VAL A 87 -55.48 67.19 51.38
CA VAL A 87 -55.00 68.53 51.71
C VAL A 87 -55.24 68.76 53.17
N THR A 88 -54.22 69.17 53.91
CA THR A 88 -54.31 69.48 55.35
C THR A 88 -53.67 70.84 55.61
N VAL A 89 -54.33 71.70 56.33
CA VAL A 89 -53.77 72.99 56.78
C VAL A 89 -53.47 72.91 58.26
N ILE A 90 -52.24 73.24 58.64
CA ILE A 90 -51.68 73.02 59.98
C ILE A 90 -51.07 74.33 60.48
N LEU A 91 -51.36 74.73 61.67
CA LEU A 91 -50.67 75.86 62.32
C LEU A 91 -49.26 75.52 62.73
N PRO A 92 -48.37 76.51 62.92
CA PRO A 92 -46.98 76.20 63.39
C PRO A 92 -46.96 75.53 64.76
N SER A 93 -48.01 75.61 65.57
CA SER A 93 -48.21 74.86 66.82
C SER A 93 -48.48 73.38 66.63
N GLY A 94 -48.71 72.96 65.39
CA GLY A 94 -49.07 71.55 65.03
C GLY A 94 -50.60 71.33 65.03
N LYS A 95 -51.42 72.29 65.40
CA LYS A 95 -52.87 72.14 65.37
C LYS A 95 -53.38 72.17 63.93
N VAL A 96 -54.17 71.19 63.53
CA VAL A 96 -54.88 71.15 62.25
C VAL A 96 -56.07 72.08 62.26
N ILE A 97 -56.24 72.92 61.24
CA ILE A 97 -57.30 73.86 61.09
C ILE A 97 -58.19 73.60 59.86
N GLY A 98 -57.80 72.72 58.99
CA GLY A 98 -58.57 72.26 57.85
C GLY A 98 -58.00 70.95 57.32
N ASP A 99 -58.83 70.01 56.92
CA ASP A 99 -58.44 68.73 56.30
C ASP A 99 -59.52 68.27 55.31
N SER A 100 -59.06 67.67 54.18
CA SER A 100 -60.01 67.25 53.14
C SER A 100 -60.78 65.98 53.47
N ASP A 101 -60.24 65.11 54.36
CA ASP A 101 -60.74 63.75 54.61
C ASP A 101 -61.26 63.55 56.04
N GLU A 102 -60.73 64.27 57.03
CA GLU A 102 -61.01 64.11 58.45
C GLU A 102 -61.46 65.41 59.10
N ASP A 103 -62.19 65.31 60.21
CA ASP A 103 -62.53 66.47 61.01
C ASP A 103 -61.30 67.00 61.74
N PRO A 104 -60.89 68.28 61.46
CA PRO A 104 -59.71 68.87 62.13
C PRO A 104 -59.74 68.82 63.66
N ALA A 105 -60.95 68.84 64.24
CA ALA A 105 -61.13 68.84 65.71
C ALA A 105 -60.72 67.49 66.34
N MET A 106 -60.82 66.43 65.62
CA MET A 106 -60.50 65.08 66.06
C MET A 106 -59.03 64.71 65.80
N MET A 107 -58.27 65.56 65.16
CA MET A 107 -56.88 65.27 64.76
C MET A 107 -55.88 65.61 65.87
N LYS A 108 -54.87 64.69 66.01
CA LYS A 108 -53.76 64.93 66.94
C LYS A 108 -52.83 66.01 66.39
N SER A 109 -51.97 66.57 67.25
CA SER A 109 -50.94 67.51 66.82
C SER A 109 -50.04 66.92 65.79
N HIS A 110 -49.63 67.69 64.76
CA HIS A 110 -48.73 67.31 63.67
C HIS A 110 -47.39 68.06 63.76
N SER A 111 -47.05 68.64 64.90
CA SER A 111 -45.81 69.42 65.08
C SER A 111 -44.52 68.57 64.90
N ASP A 112 -44.60 67.27 65.15
CA ASP A 112 -43.50 66.33 65.15
C ASP A 112 -43.24 65.63 63.75
N ARG A 113 -44.08 66.05 62.78
CA ARG A 113 -44.02 65.41 61.47
C ARG A 113 -42.84 65.92 60.66
N PRO A 114 -41.92 64.96 60.07
CA PRO A 114 -40.71 65.37 59.36
C PRO A 114 -41.01 66.39 58.25
N GLU A 115 -42.07 66.15 57.47
CA GLU A 115 -42.47 67.05 56.39
C GLU A 115 -42.87 68.46 56.91
N ILE A 116 -43.44 68.58 58.09
CA ILE A 116 -43.85 69.85 58.67
C ILE A 116 -42.61 70.57 59.22
N VAL A 117 -41.77 69.88 59.95
CA VAL A 117 -40.52 70.42 60.51
C VAL A 117 -39.63 70.96 59.39
N ASP A 118 -39.36 70.12 58.35
CA ASP A 118 -38.60 70.56 57.19
C ASP A 118 -39.23 71.74 56.44
N ALA A 119 -40.57 71.77 56.29
CA ALA A 119 -41.23 72.87 55.65
C ALA A 119 -41.04 74.20 56.42
N LEU A 120 -41.11 74.18 57.75
CA LEU A 120 -40.93 75.38 58.59
C LEU A 120 -39.46 75.84 58.57
N GLU A 121 -38.47 74.89 58.56
CA GLU A 121 -37.02 75.21 58.59
C GLU A 121 -36.47 75.54 57.21
N LYS A 122 -36.79 74.74 56.17
CA LYS A 122 -36.15 74.77 54.85
C LYS A 122 -37.05 75.45 53.77
N GLY A 123 -38.31 75.81 54.10
CA GLY A 123 -39.22 76.35 53.11
C GLY A 123 -40.03 75.35 52.30
N SER A 124 -39.69 74.08 52.39
CA SER A 124 -40.47 72.96 51.88
C SER A 124 -39.99 71.66 52.57
N GLY A 125 -40.93 70.79 52.86
CA GLY A 125 -40.64 69.51 53.47
C GLY A 125 -41.36 68.36 52.75
N TRP A 126 -40.78 67.19 52.75
CA TRP A 126 -41.46 66.02 52.22
C TRP A 126 -41.05 64.78 53.00
N SER A 127 -41.93 63.80 53.04
CA SER A 127 -41.60 62.47 53.64
C SER A 127 -42.48 61.38 53.08
N ILE A 128 -42.00 60.17 53.13
CA ILE A 128 -42.79 58.98 52.81
C ILE A 128 -42.87 58.14 54.09
N ARG A 129 -44.04 58.03 54.64
CA ARG A 129 -44.24 57.29 55.86
C ARG A 129 -45.69 56.74 55.94
N PRO A 130 -45.90 55.69 56.80
CA PRO A 130 -47.27 55.24 57.02
C PRO A 130 -48.13 56.33 57.64
N SER A 131 -49.36 56.45 57.13
CA SER A 131 -50.36 57.31 57.70
C SER A 131 -50.94 56.66 58.94
N PRO A 132 -50.89 57.30 60.11
CA PRO A 132 -51.49 56.73 61.30
C PRO A 132 -53.04 56.61 61.20
N THR A 133 -53.65 57.40 60.37
CA THR A 133 -55.10 57.42 60.16
C THR A 133 -55.57 56.39 59.14
N LEU A 134 -54.83 56.22 58.03
CA LEU A 134 -55.20 55.33 56.90
C LEU A 134 -54.50 54.00 56.90
N GLY A 135 -53.48 53.83 57.72
CA GLY A 135 -52.67 52.57 57.79
C GLY A 135 -51.86 52.27 56.53
N ILE A 136 -51.80 53.12 55.55
CA ILE A 136 -51.10 52.99 54.30
C ILE A 136 -49.91 53.94 54.21
N LYS A 137 -48.88 53.57 53.38
CA LYS A 137 -47.79 54.50 53.10
C LYS A 137 -48.30 55.67 52.24
N MET A 138 -48.01 56.86 52.71
CA MET A 138 -48.35 58.10 52.04
C MET A 138 -47.11 58.92 51.75
N MET A 139 -47.10 59.60 50.65
CA MET A 139 -46.11 60.63 50.33
C MET A 139 -46.72 61.98 50.73
N TYR A 140 -46.03 62.67 51.56
CA TYR A 140 -46.37 63.96 52.07
C TYR A 140 -45.45 65.02 51.52
N VAL A 141 -46.05 66.18 51.07
CA VAL A 141 -45.30 67.37 50.72
C VAL A 141 -45.94 68.53 51.48
N ALA A 142 -45.13 69.31 52.15
CA ALA A 142 -45.59 70.43 52.99
C ALA A 142 -44.86 71.70 52.57
N ILE A 143 -45.64 72.82 52.49
CA ILE A 143 -45.17 74.17 52.17
C ILE A 143 -45.69 75.13 53.20
N PRO A 144 -44.83 76.02 53.78
CA PRO A 144 -45.27 76.99 54.74
C PRO A 144 -45.99 78.16 54.04
N VAL A 145 -47.12 78.56 54.58
CA VAL A 145 -47.80 79.84 54.28
C VAL A 145 -47.11 80.92 55.08
N ARG A 146 -46.40 81.84 54.42
CA ARG A 146 -45.66 82.93 55.07
C ARG A 146 -46.36 84.25 54.90
N LYS A 147 -46.34 84.99 55.98
CA LYS A 147 -46.81 86.38 56.00
C LYS A 147 -45.80 87.23 56.74
N GLN A 148 -45.30 88.30 56.10
CA GLN A 148 -44.26 89.17 56.66
C GLN A 148 -43.08 88.35 57.20
N ASP A 149 -42.62 87.33 56.39
CA ASP A 149 -41.54 86.43 56.66
C ASP A 149 -41.73 85.45 57.84
N LYS A 150 -42.94 85.46 58.45
CA LYS A 150 -43.28 84.48 59.48
C LYS A 150 -44.23 83.41 58.92
N ALA A 151 -43.93 82.12 59.18
CA ALA A 151 -44.86 81.06 58.84
C ALA A 151 -46.09 81.12 59.72
N VAL A 152 -47.28 81.39 59.12
CA VAL A 152 -48.56 81.49 59.79
C VAL A 152 -49.35 80.17 59.74
N ALA A 153 -49.12 79.35 58.74
CA ALA A 153 -49.65 77.98 58.58
C ALA A 153 -48.74 77.14 57.71
N VAL A 154 -48.96 75.85 57.63
CA VAL A 154 -48.34 74.93 56.70
C VAL A 154 -49.42 74.18 55.95
N VAL A 155 -49.36 74.18 54.61
CA VAL A 155 -50.24 73.39 53.79
C VAL A 155 -49.47 72.09 53.44
N ARG A 156 -50.07 70.98 53.77
CA ARG A 156 -49.57 69.66 53.50
C ARG A 156 -50.49 68.99 52.50
N ILE A 157 -49.90 68.49 51.40
CA ILE A 157 -50.60 67.65 50.45
C ILE A 157 -50.01 66.27 50.50
N SER A 158 -50.86 65.29 50.41
CA SER A 158 -50.39 63.90 50.42
C SER A 158 -51.15 63.02 49.43
N VAL A 159 -50.44 62.02 48.92
CA VAL A 159 -50.96 60.97 48.01
C VAL A 159 -50.55 59.58 48.52
N ALA A 160 -51.38 58.61 48.27
CA ALA A 160 -51.04 57.20 48.62
C ALA A 160 -49.86 56.70 47.83
N ALA A 161 -48.73 56.42 48.49
CA ALA A 161 -47.54 55.84 47.87
C ALA A 161 -47.83 54.46 47.23
N THR A 162 -48.86 53.76 47.73
CA THR A 162 -49.36 52.50 47.16
C THR A 162 -49.91 52.65 45.75
N ALA A 163 -50.39 53.83 45.37
CA ALA A 163 -50.82 54.10 43.99
C ALA A 163 -49.68 54.19 43.03
N ILE A 164 -48.57 54.82 43.46
CA ILE A 164 -47.30 54.85 42.71
C ILE A 164 -46.72 53.43 42.61
N ASP A 165 -46.71 52.69 43.71
CA ASP A 165 -46.16 51.29 43.72
C ASP A 165 -47.02 50.36 42.84
N ARG A 166 -48.32 50.50 42.70
CA ARG A 166 -49.20 49.75 41.79
C ARG A 166 -48.88 50.07 40.33
N ALA A 167 -48.79 51.33 39.97
CA ALA A 167 -48.42 51.74 38.61
C ALA A 167 -47.05 51.24 38.22
N LEU A 168 -46.07 51.25 39.16
CA LEU A 168 -44.77 50.68 38.98
C LEU A 168 -44.81 49.14 38.86
N GLY A 169 -45.71 48.46 39.60
CA GLY A 169 -45.89 47.01 39.55
C GLY A 169 -46.26 46.51 38.15
N ASP A 170 -47.18 47.18 37.48
CA ASP A 170 -47.58 46.84 36.11
C ASP A 170 -46.42 47.04 35.11
N ILE A 171 -45.60 48.05 35.31
CA ILE A 171 -44.42 48.30 34.48
C ILE A 171 -43.36 47.29 34.78
N HIS A 172 -43.14 46.94 36.06
CA HIS A 172 -42.18 45.88 36.43
C HIS A 172 -42.51 44.53 35.81
N THR A 173 -43.78 44.11 35.80
CA THR A 173 -44.19 42.86 35.19
C THR A 173 -43.93 42.86 33.68
N LYS A 174 -44.21 43.98 32.99
CA LYS A 174 -43.88 44.12 31.55
C LYS A 174 -42.38 44.08 31.27
N ILE A 175 -41.55 44.71 32.12
CA ILE A 175 -40.08 44.66 32.01
C ILE A 175 -39.60 43.26 32.27
N LEU A 176 -40.11 42.51 33.26
CA LEU A 176 -39.71 41.12 33.53
C LEU A 176 -40.05 40.19 32.36
N TRP A 177 -41.28 40.31 31.81
CA TRP A 177 -41.67 39.52 30.63
C TRP A 177 -40.84 39.87 29.39
N GLY A 178 -40.53 41.12 29.15
CA GLY A 178 -39.63 41.57 28.07
C GLY A 178 -38.22 41.04 28.27
N GLY A 179 -37.68 41.13 29.49
CA GLY A 179 -36.37 40.57 29.84
C GLY A 179 -36.30 39.06 29.66
N PHE A 180 -37.35 38.34 30.06
CA PHE A 180 -37.44 36.91 29.84
C PHE A 180 -37.50 36.55 28.35
N ALA A 181 -38.25 37.26 27.54
CA ALA A 181 -38.32 37.05 26.10
C ALA A 181 -36.95 37.27 25.44
N VAL A 182 -36.22 38.33 25.80
CA VAL A 182 -34.87 38.61 25.31
C VAL A 182 -33.88 37.49 25.75
N ALA A 183 -33.96 37.05 27.02
CA ALA A 183 -33.13 35.95 27.52
C ALA A 183 -33.41 34.65 26.78
N ALA A 184 -34.66 34.31 26.52
CA ALA A 184 -35.06 33.13 25.78
C ALA A 184 -34.57 33.19 24.33
N CYS A 185 -34.70 34.33 23.66
CA CYS A 185 -34.17 34.53 22.30
C CYS A 185 -32.63 34.42 22.26
N ALA A 186 -31.94 35.05 23.22
CA ALA A 186 -30.47 34.96 23.31
C ALA A 186 -30.00 33.52 23.56
N ALA A 187 -30.69 32.77 24.42
CA ALA A 187 -30.41 31.36 24.67
C ALA A 187 -30.63 30.49 23.42
N ALA A 188 -31.75 30.70 22.72
CA ALA A 188 -32.04 29.99 21.48
C ALA A 188 -30.99 30.27 20.38
N LEU A 189 -30.62 31.55 20.20
CA LEU A 189 -29.62 31.99 19.24
C LEU A 189 -28.24 31.43 19.58
N SER A 190 -27.86 31.46 20.88
CA SER A 190 -26.60 30.88 21.37
C SER A 190 -26.52 29.37 21.10
N LEU A 191 -27.61 28.63 21.35
CA LEU A 191 -27.71 27.20 21.02
C LEU A 191 -27.58 26.95 19.50
N ALA A 192 -28.22 27.76 18.68
CA ALA A 192 -28.15 27.65 17.22
C ALA A 192 -26.71 27.87 16.71
N ILE A 193 -26.05 28.94 17.15
CA ILE A 193 -24.67 29.28 16.77
C ILE A 193 -23.72 28.21 17.27
N SER A 194 -23.80 27.79 18.54
CA SER A 194 -22.97 26.75 19.13
C SER A 194 -23.10 25.42 18.39
N SER A 195 -24.34 25.04 18.02
CA SER A 195 -24.56 23.82 17.25
C SER A 195 -24.00 23.90 15.81
N ARG A 196 -24.09 25.10 15.20
CA ARG A 196 -23.62 25.34 13.81
C ARG A 196 -22.09 25.30 13.69
N ILE A 197 -21.37 25.61 14.75
CA ILE A 197 -19.91 25.57 14.80
C ILE A 197 -19.42 24.20 15.31
N SER A 198 -20.00 23.70 16.40
CA SER A 198 -19.50 22.48 17.06
C SER A 198 -19.77 21.21 16.28
N ARG A 199 -20.90 21.10 15.55
CA ARG A 199 -21.21 19.89 14.78
C ARG A 199 -20.19 19.58 13.67
N PRO A 200 -19.82 20.52 12.80
CA PRO A 200 -18.78 20.31 11.79
C PRO A 200 -17.44 19.94 12.39
N LEU A 201 -17.00 20.62 13.45
CA LEU A 201 -15.71 20.34 14.11
C LEU A 201 -15.62 18.91 14.65
N VAL A 202 -16.67 18.43 15.32
CA VAL A 202 -16.72 17.05 15.82
C VAL A 202 -16.73 16.03 14.67
N ASN A 203 -17.41 16.33 13.57
CA ASN A 203 -17.37 15.47 12.39
C ASN A 203 -15.97 15.43 11.77
N MET A 204 -15.27 16.58 11.68
CA MET A 204 -13.90 16.64 11.19
C MET A 204 -12.95 15.84 12.08
N GLU A 205 -13.08 15.95 13.40
CA GLU A 205 -12.30 15.16 14.35
C GLU A 205 -12.49 13.65 14.13
N GLN A 206 -13.75 13.20 14.03
CA GLN A 206 -14.07 11.79 13.80
C GLN A 206 -13.50 11.27 12.47
N ILE A 207 -13.59 12.07 11.40
CA ILE A 207 -13.05 11.69 10.09
C ILE A 207 -11.53 11.71 10.13
N ALA A 208 -10.90 12.69 10.80
CA ALA A 208 -9.44 12.72 10.97
C ALA A 208 -8.91 11.50 11.76
N GLN A 209 -9.66 11.04 12.80
CA GLN A 209 -9.32 9.79 13.50
C GLN A 209 -9.43 8.56 12.59
N ARG A 210 -10.40 8.54 11.66
CA ARG A 210 -10.50 7.46 10.64
C ARG A 210 -9.36 7.54 9.62
N PHE A 211 -8.90 8.73 9.24
CA PHE A 211 -7.70 8.90 8.41
C PHE A 211 -6.47 8.29 9.08
N ALA A 212 -6.30 8.52 10.40
CA ALA A 212 -5.22 7.90 11.18
C ALA A 212 -5.31 6.36 11.26
N GLN A 213 -6.50 5.79 11.09
CA GLN A 213 -6.74 4.34 11.00
C GLN A 213 -6.60 3.79 9.56
N GLY A 214 -6.21 4.63 8.59
CA GLY A 214 -5.99 4.22 7.21
C GLY A 214 -7.22 4.35 6.29
N GLN A 215 -8.36 4.85 6.77
CA GLN A 215 -9.57 5.03 5.94
C GLN A 215 -9.52 6.36 5.18
N LEU A 216 -8.60 6.48 4.21
CA LEU A 216 -8.33 7.72 3.48
C LEU A 216 -9.34 8.03 2.36
N ASP A 217 -10.24 7.11 2.04
CA ASP A 217 -11.27 7.29 1.00
C ASP A 217 -12.42 8.20 1.45
N LEU A 218 -12.57 8.38 2.75
CA LEU A 218 -13.57 9.26 3.33
C LEU A 218 -13.28 10.72 2.97
N ARG A 219 -14.35 11.54 2.93
CA ARG A 219 -14.22 12.99 2.73
C ARG A 219 -14.93 13.74 3.84
N VAL A 220 -14.29 14.79 4.32
CA VAL A 220 -14.89 15.75 5.25
C VAL A 220 -15.89 16.59 4.48
N PRO A 221 -17.18 16.64 4.88
CA PRO A 221 -18.15 17.54 4.29
C PRO A 221 -17.73 19.01 4.48
N ILE A 222 -17.86 19.81 3.44
CA ILE A 222 -17.49 21.23 3.47
C ILE A 222 -18.62 22.00 4.15
N PRO A 223 -18.41 22.61 5.34
CA PRO A 223 -19.42 23.40 6.03
C PRO A 223 -19.56 24.81 5.41
N ALA A 224 -20.68 25.46 5.70
CA ALA A 224 -20.94 26.81 5.18
C ALA A 224 -20.00 27.93 5.70
N PRO A 225 -19.49 27.95 6.98
CA PRO A 225 -18.49 28.94 7.38
C PRO A 225 -17.17 28.79 6.62
N SER A 226 -16.66 29.90 6.08
CA SER A 226 -15.47 29.94 5.21
C SER A 226 -14.22 29.37 5.88
N GLU A 227 -14.03 29.65 7.16
CA GLU A 227 -12.88 29.20 7.94
C GLU A 227 -12.90 27.67 8.16
N LEU A 228 -14.09 27.12 8.44
CA LEU A 228 -14.28 25.68 8.58
C LEU A 228 -14.22 24.97 7.22
N ALA A 229 -14.66 25.62 6.16
CA ALA A 229 -14.53 25.11 4.80
C ALA A 229 -13.05 25.00 4.38
N ALA A 230 -12.23 26.00 4.71
CA ALA A 230 -10.77 25.96 4.47
C ALA A 230 -10.11 24.80 5.21
N LEU A 231 -10.48 24.58 6.48
CA LEU A 231 -9.97 23.42 7.25
C LEU A 231 -10.41 22.08 6.66
N ALA A 232 -11.69 21.96 6.25
CA ALA A 232 -12.20 20.76 5.60
C ALA A 232 -11.45 20.44 4.30
N ASN A 233 -11.19 21.46 3.48
CA ASN A 233 -10.42 21.31 2.25
C ASN A 233 -8.98 20.89 2.52
N ALA A 234 -8.31 21.49 3.52
CA ALA A 234 -6.95 21.11 3.90
C ALA A 234 -6.87 19.65 4.39
N LEU A 235 -7.84 19.19 5.20
CA LEU A 235 -7.93 17.80 5.64
C LEU A 235 -8.17 16.84 4.47
N ASN A 236 -9.07 17.19 3.55
CA ASN A 236 -9.34 16.38 2.35
C ASN A 236 -8.12 16.29 1.44
N GLU A 237 -7.38 17.40 1.26
CA GLU A 237 -6.16 17.42 0.45
C GLU A 237 -5.05 16.58 1.10
N MET A 238 -4.88 16.67 2.42
CA MET A 238 -3.94 15.83 3.16
C MET A 238 -4.27 14.33 2.99
N ALA A 239 -5.56 13.97 3.15
CA ALA A 239 -5.99 12.58 2.97
C ALA A 239 -5.71 12.08 1.55
N ARG A 240 -5.96 12.92 0.52
CA ARG A 240 -5.65 12.60 -0.88
C ARG A 240 -4.16 12.37 -1.08
N GLN A 241 -3.31 13.28 -0.61
CA GLN A 241 -1.84 13.16 -0.76
C GLN A 241 -1.28 11.93 -0.04
N LEU A 242 -1.81 11.60 1.16
CA LEU A 242 -1.43 10.38 1.87
C LEU A 242 -1.86 9.12 1.12
N HIS A 243 -3.09 9.11 0.61
CA HIS A 243 -3.60 8.00 -0.21
C HIS A 243 -2.74 7.78 -1.44
N ASP A 244 -2.45 8.84 -2.21
CA ASP A 244 -1.63 8.79 -3.42
C ASP A 244 -0.20 8.29 -3.11
N LYS A 245 0.40 8.77 -2.00
CA LYS A 245 1.74 8.31 -1.58
C LYS A 245 1.75 6.84 -1.17
N ILE A 246 0.77 6.40 -0.38
CA ILE A 246 0.67 5.00 0.04
C ILE A 246 0.47 4.10 -1.17
N THR A 247 -0.43 4.46 -2.09
CA THR A 247 -0.68 3.72 -3.32
C THR A 247 0.58 3.64 -4.19
N THR A 248 1.30 4.77 -4.34
CA THR A 248 2.56 4.80 -5.10
C THR A 248 3.61 3.89 -4.48
N ILE A 249 3.83 3.97 -3.16
CA ILE A 249 4.81 3.13 -2.45
C ILE A 249 4.43 1.65 -2.57
N THR A 250 3.14 1.33 -2.40
CA THR A 250 2.66 -0.05 -2.51
C THR A 250 2.82 -0.58 -3.94
N SER A 251 2.50 0.24 -4.95
CA SER A 251 2.70 -0.12 -6.37
C SER A 251 4.17 -0.34 -6.69
N GLN A 252 5.07 0.55 -6.27
CA GLN A 252 6.52 0.39 -6.46
C GLN A 252 7.07 -0.87 -5.77
N ARG A 253 6.59 -1.14 -4.56
CA ARG A 253 6.97 -2.37 -3.84
C ARG A 253 6.51 -3.62 -4.60
N ASN A 254 5.25 -3.65 -5.04
CA ASN A 254 4.70 -4.78 -5.80
C ASN A 254 5.43 -4.97 -7.14
N GLU A 255 5.80 -3.87 -7.81
CA GLU A 255 6.60 -3.91 -9.03
C GLU A 255 7.98 -4.52 -8.79
N LEU A 256 8.69 -4.08 -7.74
CA LEU A 256 9.97 -4.65 -7.35
C LEU A 256 9.86 -6.13 -6.98
N GLU A 257 8.84 -6.52 -6.22
CA GLU A 257 8.57 -7.92 -5.88
C GLU A 257 8.26 -8.77 -7.13
N ALA A 258 7.50 -8.21 -8.09
CA ALA A 258 7.22 -8.88 -9.36
C ALA A 258 8.48 -9.07 -10.20
N VAL A 259 9.34 -8.04 -10.30
CA VAL A 259 10.63 -8.13 -11.00
C VAL A 259 11.51 -9.23 -10.36
N LEU A 260 11.71 -9.18 -9.05
CA LEU A 260 12.53 -10.16 -8.33
C LEU A 260 11.97 -11.58 -8.44
N SER A 261 10.65 -11.75 -8.43
CA SER A 261 10.04 -13.09 -8.54
C SER A 261 10.02 -13.65 -9.95
N SER A 262 10.08 -12.80 -10.98
CA SER A 262 10.15 -13.22 -12.38
C SER A 262 11.56 -13.45 -12.89
N MET A 263 12.59 -13.05 -12.12
CA MET A 263 13.98 -13.30 -12.49
C MET A 263 14.29 -14.81 -12.47
N VAL A 264 15.01 -15.26 -13.47
CA VAL A 264 15.54 -16.63 -13.56
C VAL A 264 16.75 -16.81 -12.63
N GLU A 265 17.47 -15.72 -12.37
CA GLU A 265 18.62 -15.70 -11.47
C GLU A 265 18.18 -15.71 -10.01
N GLY A 266 18.86 -16.50 -9.19
CA GLY A 266 18.67 -16.51 -7.76
C GLY A 266 19.25 -15.25 -7.13
N VAL A 267 18.46 -14.54 -6.31
CA VAL A 267 18.92 -13.36 -5.57
C VAL A 267 18.71 -13.58 -4.08
N VAL A 268 19.77 -13.41 -3.31
CA VAL A 268 19.77 -13.49 -1.85
C VAL A 268 20.38 -12.22 -1.28
N ALA A 269 19.65 -11.54 -0.39
CA ALA A 269 20.17 -10.40 0.35
C ALA A 269 20.38 -10.80 1.82
N VAL A 270 21.57 -10.51 2.35
CA VAL A 270 21.93 -10.78 3.73
C VAL A 270 22.33 -9.51 4.47
N ASP A 271 22.11 -9.49 5.78
CA ASP A 271 22.60 -8.41 6.64
C ASP A 271 24.10 -8.57 6.97
N HIS A 272 24.66 -7.66 7.76
CA HIS A 272 26.06 -7.69 8.19
C HIS A 272 26.43 -8.94 9.03
N GLY A 273 25.46 -9.61 9.62
CA GLY A 273 25.61 -10.84 10.40
C GLY A 273 25.40 -12.10 9.57
N GLY A 274 25.15 -11.99 8.26
CA GLY A 274 24.85 -13.12 7.38
C GLY A 274 23.42 -13.63 7.51
N HIS A 275 22.48 -12.88 8.15
CA HIS A 275 21.08 -13.30 8.19
C HIS A 275 20.38 -12.93 6.89
N ILE A 276 19.57 -13.85 6.37
CA ILE A 276 18.82 -13.65 5.13
C ILE A 276 17.72 -12.62 5.34
N VAL A 277 17.88 -11.45 4.72
CA VAL A 277 16.89 -10.38 4.72
C VAL A 277 15.81 -10.63 3.68
N SER A 278 16.24 -11.09 2.49
CA SER A 278 15.34 -11.39 1.39
C SER A 278 15.95 -12.49 0.50
N ILE A 279 15.09 -13.32 -0.03
CA ILE A 279 15.43 -14.36 -1.01
C ILE A 279 14.32 -14.38 -2.06
N ASN A 280 14.66 -14.35 -3.35
CA ASN A 280 13.66 -14.47 -4.40
C ASN A 280 13.30 -15.96 -4.64
N ARG A 281 12.24 -16.18 -5.42
CA ARG A 281 11.74 -17.51 -5.73
C ARG A 281 12.82 -18.38 -6.41
N ALA A 282 13.54 -17.81 -7.38
CA ALA A 282 14.58 -18.54 -8.10
C ALA A 282 15.70 -19.03 -7.17
N ALA A 283 16.20 -18.18 -6.25
CA ALA A 283 17.21 -18.59 -5.29
C ALA A 283 16.69 -19.69 -4.34
N ALA A 284 15.44 -19.60 -3.91
CA ALA A 284 14.83 -20.60 -3.05
C ALA A 284 14.73 -21.96 -3.75
N GLU A 285 14.33 -21.99 -5.01
CA GLU A 285 14.30 -23.21 -5.85
C GLU A 285 15.71 -23.74 -6.13
N LEU A 286 16.67 -22.87 -6.50
CA LEU A 286 18.05 -23.26 -6.78
C LEU A 286 18.76 -23.83 -5.55
N LEU A 287 18.51 -23.29 -4.37
CA LEU A 287 19.12 -23.72 -3.11
C LEU A 287 18.30 -24.79 -2.37
N SER A 288 17.14 -25.16 -2.91
CA SER A 288 16.19 -26.13 -2.31
C SER A 288 15.78 -25.76 -0.89
N VAL A 289 15.45 -24.48 -0.66
CA VAL A 289 15.01 -23.93 0.63
C VAL A 289 13.63 -23.32 0.55
N ASP A 290 12.91 -23.30 1.67
CA ASP A 290 11.62 -22.62 1.76
C ASP A 290 11.83 -21.12 2.09
N PRO A 291 11.45 -20.19 1.19
CA PRO A 291 11.72 -18.76 1.36
C PRO A 291 11.08 -18.17 2.64
N VAL A 292 9.95 -18.71 3.10
CA VAL A 292 9.27 -18.22 4.31
C VAL A 292 10.02 -18.62 5.57
N HIS A 293 10.59 -19.84 5.60
CA HIS A 293 11.27 -20.38 6.77
C HIS A 293 12.72 -19.93 6.93
N VAL A 294 13.37 -19.46 5.86
CA VAL A 294 14.77 -19.05 5.91
C VAL A 294 14.97 -17.55 6.15
N GLN A 295 13.94 -16.76 5.94
CA GLN A 295 14.03 -15.31 6.19
C GLN A 295 14.29 -15.02 7.68
N GLY A 296 15.30 -14.21 7.96
CA GLY A 296 15.77 -13.87 9.30
C GLY A 296 16.70 -14.92 9.93
N ARG A 297 16.98 -16.06 9.27
CA ARG A 297 17.98 -17.04 9.72
C ARG A 297 19.34 -16.75 9.13
N ASN A 298 20.38 -17.22 9.80
CA ASN A 298 21.73 -17.14 9.24
C ASN A 298 21.84 -18.04 8.01
N ILE A 299 22.50 -17.54 6.95
CA ILE A 299 22.66 -18.27 5.69
C ILE A 299 23.41 -19.59 5.89
N GLU A 300 24.34 -19.64 6.85
CA GLU A 300 25.08 -20.84 7.18
C GLU A 300 24.20 -21.96 7.77
N GLU A 301 23.09 -21.62 8.41
CA GLU A 301 22.10 -22.55 8.93
C GLU A 301 21.04 -22.94 7.89
N ALA A 302 20.69 -22.00 7.01
CA ALA A 302 19.62 -22.15 6.03
C ALA A 302 20.06 -22.94 4.79
N VAL A 303 21.29 -22.75 4.36
CA VAL A 303 21.89 -23.30 3.14
C VAL A 303 23.06 -24.21 3.57
N ARG A 304 23.08 -25.47 3.13
CA ARG A 304 24.08 -26.46 3.62
C ARG A 304 25.39 -26.49 2.84
N GLN A 305 25.61 -25.58 1.92
CA GLN A 305 26.75 -25.56 1.00
C GLN A 305 27.86 -24.64 1.51
N ALA A 306 29.01 -25.21 1.85
CA ALA A 306 30.16 -24.50 2.41
C ALA A 306 30.71 -23.39 1.47
N ASP A 307 30.71 -23.66 0.16
CA ASP A 307 31.19 -22.69 -0.83
C ASP A 307 30.38 -21.42 -0.86
N ILE A 308 29.06 -21.52 -0.65
CA ILE A 308 28.16 -20.36 -0.54
C ILE A 308 28.47 -19.58 0.74
N HIS A 309 28.70 -20.26 1.86
CA HIS A 309 29.05 -19.61 3.13
C HIS A 309 30.35 -18.81 2.99
N GLN A 310 31.36 -19.41 2.40
CA GLN A 310 32.64 -18.77 2.16
C GLN A 310 32.48 -17.55 1.24
N PHE A 311 31.73 -17.70 0.17
CA PHE A 311 31.46 -16.59 -0.76
C PHE A 311 30.75 -15.42 -0.10
N VAL A 312 29.66 -15.68 0.70
CA VAL A 312 28.94 -14.66 1.44
C VAL A 312 29.86 -13.92 2.41
N ARG A 313 30.69 -14.64 3.15
CA ARG A 313 31.65 -14.04 4.09
C ARG A 313 32.64 -13.15 3.37
N THR A 314 33.23 -13.63 2.26
CA THR A 314 34.15 -12.86 1.42
C THR A 314 33.50 -11.58 0.88
N THR A 315 32.24 -11.67 0.44
CA THR A 315 31.48 -10.52 -0.06
C THR A 315 31.19 -9.49 1.04
N LEU A 316 30.87 -9.93 2.25
CA LEU A 316 30.63 -9.03 3.40
C LEU A 316 31.91 -8.29 3.84
N GLU A 317 33.07 -8.92 3.69
CA GLU A 317 34.38 -8.34 4.05
C GLU A 317 34.95 -7.48 2.94
N SER A 318 34.64 -7.76 1.66
CA SER A 318 35.14 -7.03 0.50
C SER A 318 34.47 -5.64 0.36
N LYS A 319 35.23 -4.68 -0.17
CA LYS A 319 34.72 -3.37 -0.60
C LYS A 319 34.35 -3.35 -2.08
N GLU A 320 34.90 -4.28 -2.86
CA GLU A 320 34.65 -4.44 -4.29
C GLU A 320 33.71 -5.60 -4.54
N PRO A 321 32.97 -5.60 -5.65
CA PRO A 321 32.17 -6.76 -6.05
C PRO A 321 33.02 -8.02 -6.12
N THR A 322 32.47 -9.13 -5.67
CA THR A 322 33.11 -10.46 -5.66
C THR A 322 32.44 -11.35 -6.68
N GLU A 323 33.24 -12.22 -7.27
CA GLU A 323 32.79 -13.21 -8.27
C GLU A 323 33.45 -14.56 -7.99
N ALA A 324 32.68 -15.65 -8.11
CA ALA A 324 33.19 -17.00 -7.98
C ALA A 324 32.32 -17.98 -8.77
N GLU A 325 32.98 -19.06 -9.24
CA GLU A 325 32.27 -20.23 -9.77
C GLU A 325 32.31 -21.34 -8.74
N VAL A 326 31.15 -21.96 -8.47
CA VAL A 326 31.03 -23.06 -7.52
C VAL A 326 30.27 -24.24 -8.12
N SER A 327 30.63 -25.44 -7.73
CA SER A 327 29.85 -26.63 -8.05
C SER A 327 29.09 -27.10 -6.82
N LEU A 328 27.78 -27.25 -6.95
CA LEU A 328 26.91 -27.66 -5.86
C LEU A 328 26.26 -29.01 -6.17
N GLN A 329 26.19 -29.88 -5.16
CA GLN A 329 25.50 -31.18 -5.24
C GLN A 329 24.01 -31.00 -4.83
N ILE A 330 23.20 -30.48 -5.76
CA ILE A 330 21.75 -30.25 -5.57
C ILE A 330 21.04 -31.04 -6.66
N GLU A 331 20.39 -32.16 -6.31
CA GLU A 331 19.75 -33.06 -7.29
C GLU A 331 20.68 -33.46 -8.47
N GLY A 332 21.98 -33.64 -8.18
CA GLY A 332 23.05 -33.81 -9.13
C GLY A 332 24.04 -32.66 -9.09
N GLU A 333 25.14 -32.79 -9.86
CA GLU A 333 26.15 -31.75 -9.95
C GLU A 333 25.64 -30.59 -10.81
N ARG A 334 25.57 -29.40 -10.21
CA ARG A 334 25.22 -28.12 -10.86
C ARG A 334 26.33 -27.10 -10.67
N PHE A 335 26.53 -26.27 -11.67
CA PHE A 335 27.54 -25.22 -11.68
C PHE A 335 26.86 -23.85 -11.59
N PHE A 336 27.32 -23.03 -10.65
CA PHE A 336 26.78 -21.68 -10.41
C PHE A 336 27.88 -20.65 -10.54
N GLN A 337 27.59 -19.56 -11.20
CA GLN A 337 28.36 -18.34 -11.14
C GLN A 337 27.71 -17.43 -10.08
N LEU A 338 28.48 -17.06 -9.09
CA LEU A 338 28.07 -16.21 -7.98
C LEU A 338 28.63 -14.82 -8.17
N HIS A 339 27.75 -13.80 -8.09
CA HIS A 339 28.14 -12.39 -8.05
C HIS A 339 27.68 -11.82 -6.72
N GLY A 340 28.61 -11.19 -5.99
CA GLY A 340 28.34 -10.60 -4.69
C GLY A 340 28.68 -9.12 -4.67
N ALA A 341 27.78 -8.30 -4.16
CA ALA A 341 28.01 -6.89 -3.96
C ALA A 341 27.59 -6.45 -2.56
N ARG A 342 28.46 -5.65 -1.92
CA ARG A 342 28.15 -5.04 -0.64
C ARG A 342 27.18 -3.87 -0.81
N VAL A 343 26.11 -3.86 -0.02
CA VAL A 343 25.08 -2.81 -0.09
C VAL A 343 24.96 -2.12 1.28
N PRO A 344 25.06 -0.78 1.34
CA PRO A 344 24.88 -0.06 2.59
C PRO A 344 23.44 -0.17 3.07
N ASN A 345 23.22 -0.33 4.39
CA ASN A 345 21.92 -0.31 5.05
C ASN A 345 20.89 -1.39 4.62
N VAL A 346 21.33 -2.61 4.36
CA VAL A 346 20.39 -3.74 4.21
C VAL A 346 19.91 -4.14 5.61
N THR A 347 18.84 -3.49 6.08
CA THR A 347 18.22 -3.80 7.36
C THR A 347 16.83 -4.38 7.14
N GLY A 348 16.59 -5.57 7.64
CA GLY A 348 15.26 -6.19 7.65
C GLY A 348 14.27 -5.52 8.60
N GLY A 349 14.02 -4.19 8.43
CA GLY A 349 12.94 -3.47 9.11
C GLY A 349 13.11 -3.19 10.62
N ARG A 350 14.28 -3.46 11.22
CA ARG A 350 14.57 -3.04 12.60
C ARG A 350 15.42 -1.76 12.59
N PRO A 351 14.96 -0.65 13.21
CA PRO A 351 15.79 0.52 13.42
C PRO A 351 16.86 0.16 14.45
N GLN A 352 18.09 -0.06 13.99
CA GLN A 352 19.25 -0.12 14.87
C GLN A 352 20.07 1.14 14.70
N GLY A 353 20.70 1.58 15.80
CA GLY A 353 21.38 2.84 15.98
C GLY A 353 22.46 3.21 14.95
N PRO A 354 23.27 4.26 15.18
CA PRO A 354 24.10 4.93 14.17
C PRO A 354 25.24 4.11 13.53
N SER A 355 25.34 2.82 13.80
CA SER A 355 26.26 1.86 13.18
C SER A 355 25.50 0.87 12.27
N GLY A 356 24.74 1.37 11.30
CA GLY A 356 24.11 0.53 10.26
C GLY A 356 25.17 -0.27 9.51
N GLY A 357 25.30 -1.58 9.82
CA GLY A 357 26.20 -2.49 9.11
C GLY A 357 25.79 -2.63 7.65
N SER A 358 26.77 -2.69 6.76
CA SER A 358 26.52 -2.96 5.34
C SER A 358 26.20 -4.45 5.17
N GLY A 359 25.10 -4.76 4.53
CA GLY A 359 24.78 -6.13 4.10
C GLY A 359 25.41 -6.48 2.74
N ALA A 360 25.01 -7.61 2.19
CA ALA A 360 25.42 -8.05 0.84
C ALA A 360 24.22 -8.56 0.05
N VAL A 361 24.27 -8.37 -1.25
CA VAL A 361 23.39 -9.02 -2.23
C VAL A 361 24.21 -9.98 -3.05
N ILE A 362 23.73 -11.21 -3.12
CA ILE A 362 24.35 -12.31 -3.86
C ILE A 362 23.40 -12.73 -4.97
N VAL A 363 23.91 -12.80 -6.19
CA VAL A 363 23.21 -13.30 -7.37
C VAL A 363 23.79 -14.64 -7.76
N LEU A 364 22.92 -15.64 -7.95
CA LEU A 364 23.27 -16.99 -8.37
C LEU A 364 22.78 -17.20 -9.80
N HIS A 365 23.70 -17.46 -10.69
CA HIS A 365 23.40 -17.79 -12.08
C HIS A 365 23.73 -19.26 -12.34
N ASP A 366 22.75 -20.08 -12.76
CA ASP A 366 22.95 -21.48 -13.11
C ASP A 366 23.62 -21.60 -14.50
N ILE A 367 24.89 -21.94 -14.53
CA ILE A 367 25.68 -22.10 -15.74
C ILE A 367 25.87 -23.59 -16.12
N THR A 368 25.13 -24.51 -15.49
CA THR A 368 25.29 -25.94 -15.67
C THR A 368 25.18 -26.36 -17.13
N ARG A 369 24.19 -25.83 -17.86
CA ARG A 369 24.00 -26.14 -19.28
C ARG A 369 25.16 -25.63 -20.12
N MET A 370 25.66 -24.43 -19.84
CA MET A 370 26.78 -23.82 -20.56
C MET A 370 28.05 -24.60 -20.33
N ARG A 371 28.37 -24.94 -19.07
CA ARG A 371 29.54 -25.76 -18.72
C ARG A 371 29.51 -27.13 -19.38
N ARG A 372 28.40 -27.84 -19.34
CA ARG A 372 28.25 -29.13 -20.01
C ARG A 372 28.48 -29.02 -21.51
N LEU A 373 27.99 -27.96 -22.16
CA LEU A 373 28.25 -27.73 -23.58
C LEU A 373 29.73 -27.44 -23.86
N GLU A 374 30.39 -26.64 -23.01
CA GLU A 374 31.83 -26.36 -23.11
C GLU A 374 32.68 -27.62 -22.92
N ASP A 375 32.36 -28.47 -21.94
CA ASP A 375 33.05 -29.73 -21.70
C ASP A 375 32.89 -30.67 -22.89
N VAL A 376 31.66 -30.84 -23.41
CA VAL A 376 31.40 -31.63 -24.61
C VAL A 376 32.19 -31.09 -25.80
N ARG A 377 32.28 -29.77 -25.99
CA ARG A 377 33.05 -29.14 -27.05
C ARG A 377 34.57 -29.37 -26.87
N ARG A 378 35.07 -29.22 -25.64
CA ARG A 378 36.50 -29.47 -25.32
C ARG A 378 36.89 -30.90 -25.58
N ASP A 379 36.06 -31.85 -25.10
CA ASP A 379 36.28 -33.28 -25.33
C ASP A 379 36.25 -33.64 -26.83
N PHE A 380 35.32 -33.02 -27.58
CA PHE A 380 35.25 -33.19 -29.03
C PHE A 380 36.55 -32.75 -29.71
N VAL A 381 37.05 -31.54 -29.46
CA VAL A 381 38.28 -31.02 -30.06
C VAL A 381 39.48 -31.88 -29.67
N ALA A 382 39.58 -32.33 -28.43
CA ALA A 382 40.64 -33.20 -27.96
C ALA A 382 40.62 -34.56 -28.69
N ASN A 383 39.44 -35.18 -28.81
CA ASN A 383 39.25 -36.45 -29.46
C ASN A 383 39.52 -36.36 -30.98
N VAL A 384 39.04 -35.32 -31.67
CA VAL A 384 39.34 -35.05 -33.09
C VAL A 384 40.86 -34.97 -33.29
N SER A 385 41.56 -34.17 -32.48
CA SER A 385 43.01 -33.99 -32.58
C SER A 385 43.75 -35.31 -32.40
N HIS A 386 43.33 -36.14 -31.45
CA HIS A 386 43.93 -37.42 -31.18
C HIS A 386 43.70 -38.44 -32.31
N GLU A 387 42.45 -38.53 -32.85
CA GLU A 387 42.09 -39.49 -33.91
C GLU A 387 42.68 -39.12 -35.30
N LEU A 388 42.95 -37.81 -35.55
CA LEU A 388 43.65 -37.33 -36.72
C LEU A 388 45.17 -37.54 -36.60
N LYS A 389 45.80 -37.34 -35.44
CA LYS A 389 47.21 -37.42 -35.20
C LYS A 389 47.72 -38.85 -35.40
N THR A 390 46.99 -39.87 -34.96
CA THR A 390 47.41 -41.28 -35.01
C THR A 390 47.66 -41.78 -36.46
N PRO A 391 46.68 -41.68 -37.42
CA PRO A 391 46.95 -42.11 -38.81
C PRO A 391 48.00 -41.23 -39.46
N THR A 392 48.09 -39.95 -39.22
CA THR A 392 49.07 -39.01 -39.76
C THR A 392 50.48 -39.44 -39.35
N THR A 393 50.70 -39.71 -38.04
CA THR A 393 52.01 -40.19 -37.55
C THR A 393 52.39 -41.58 -38.16
N SER A 394 51.40 -42.48 -38.35
CA SER A 394 51.62 -43.75 -38.98
C SER A 394 52.03 -43.61 -40.44
N ILE A 395 51.32 -42.78 -41.23
CA ILE A 395 51.66 -42.48 -42.62
C ILE A 395 53.09 -41.94 -42.68
N GLN A 396 53.38 -40.91 -41.85
CA GLN A 396 54.73 -40.31 -41.82
C GLN A 396 55.81 -41.31 -41.51
N GLY A 397 55.66 -42.18 -40.50
CA GLY A 397 56.63 -43.15 -40.10
C GLY A 397 56.90 -44.24 -41.21
N PHE A 398 55.81 -44.65 -41.93
CA PHE A 398 56.02 -45.61 -43.04
C PHE A 398 56.63 -44.93 -44.28
N VAL A 399 56.32 -43.65 -44.53
CA VAL A 399 57.00 -42.88 -45.59
C VAL A 399 58.47 -42.67 -45.25
N GLU A 400 58.81 -42.31 -44.01
CA GLU A 400 60.22 -42.21 -43.57
C GLU A 400 60.96 -43.54 -43.71
N ALA A 401 60.30 -44.65 -43.30
CA ALA A 401 60.90 -46.00 -43.48
C ALA A 401 61.12 -46.35 -44.93
N LEU A 402 60.27 -45.95 -45.87
CA LEU A 402 60.47 -46.13 -47.32
C LEU A 402 61.59 -45.25 -47.85
N LEU A 403 61.79 -44.07 -47.35
CA LEU A 403 62.83 -43.12 -47.77
C LEU A 403 64.21 -43.55 -47.24
N GLU A 404 64.27 -44.05 -45.98
CA GLU A 404 65.58 -44.48 -45.38
C GLU A 404 66.09 -45.79 -45.89
N LYS A 405 65.24 -46.82 -46.09
CA LYS A 405 65.66 -48.19 -46.44
C LYS A 405 65.68 -48.45 -47.92
N GLY A 406 65.26 -47.56 -48.79
CA GLY A 406 65.13 -47.80 -50.22
C GLY A 406 64.05 -48.81 -50.59
N VAL A 407 63.91 -49.11 -51.91
CA VAL A 407 62.86 -50.00 -52.46
C VAL A 407 63.46 -51.40 -52.75
N ASP A 408 64.38 -51.86 -51.92
CA ASP A 408 65.14 -53.10 -52.20
C ASP A 408 64.30 -54.38 -52.04
N ASP A 409 63.20 -54.34 -51.26
CA ASP A 409 62.24 -55.45 -51.13
C ASP A 409 60.85 -55.03 -51.65
N PRO A 410 60.43 -55.49 -52.83
CA PRO A 410 59.13 -55.14 -53.41
C PRO A 410 57.95 -55.58 -52.58
N GLU A 411 58.00 -56.68 -51.86
CA GLU A 411 56.90 -57.14 -51.01
C GLU A 411 56.75 -56.26 -49.75
N GLN A 412 57.88 -55.86 -49.15
CA GLN A 412 57.89 -54.97 -48.01
C GLN A 412 57.40 -53.53 -48.39
N THR A 413 57.84 -53.04 -49.55
CA THR A 413 57.43 -51.82 -50.15
C THR A 413 55.93 -51.81 -50.39
N LYS A 414 55.38 -52.82 -51.02
CA LYS A 414 53.92 -52.96 -51.25
C LYS A 414 53.18 -52.99 -49.95
N ARG A 415 53.64 -53.70 -48.95
CA ARG A 415 53.01 -53.72 -47.63
C ARG A 415 53.00 -52.36 -46.94
N TYR A 416 54.05 -51.56 -47.01
CA TYR A 416 54.12 -50.25 -46.49
C TYR A 416 53.16 -49.31 -47.23
N LEU A 417 53.09 -49.35 -48.54
CA LEU A 417 52.13 -48.57 -49.36
C LEU A 417 50.67 -48.96 -49.04
N GLU A 418 50.38 -50.25 -48.86
CA GLU A 418 49.06 -50.73 -48.45
C GLU A 418 48.66 -50.17 -47.06
N ILE A 419 49.62 -50.09 -46.13
CA ILE A 419 49.38 -49.51 -44.81
C ILE A 419 49.11 -47.99 -44.89
N ILE A 420 49.93 -47.28 -45.71
CA ILE A 420 49.77 -45.85 -45.96
C ILE A 420 48.37 -45.58 -46.58
N ALA A 421 48.00 -46.32 -47.63
CA ALA A 421 46.70 -46.22 -48.28
C ALA A 421 45.56 -46.42 -47.27
N LYS A 422 45.62 -47.47 -46.45
CA LYS A 422 44.64 -47.78 -45.41
C LYS A 422 44.49 -46.63 -44.37
N HIS A 423 45.64 -46.05 -43.96
CA HIS A 423 45.59 -44.92 -43.02
C HIS A 423 45.05 -43.62 -43.65
N SER A 424 45.33 -43.40 -44.97
CA SER A 424 44.80 -42.30 -45.75
C SER A 424 43.30 -42.42 -45.93
N ASP A 425 42.78 -43.60 -46.29
CA ASP A 425 41.35 -43.87 -46.42
C ASP A 425 40.61 -43.63 -45.07
N ARG A 426 41.22 -44.08 -43.95
CA ARG A 426 40.68 -43.81 -42.62
C ARG A 426 40.63 -42.33 -42.29
N LEU A 427 41.70 -41.57 -42.65
CA LEU A 427 41.75 -40.13 -42.43
C LEU A 427 40.62 -39.44 -43.20
N ASN A 428 40.39 -39.77 -44.46
CA ASN A 428 39.33 -39.27 -45.28
C ASN A 428 37.93 -39.56 -44.63
N SER A 429 37.71 -40.82 -44.20
CA SER A 429 36.47 -41.21 -43.53
C SER A 429 36.21 -40.39 -42.25
N ILE A 430 37.26 -40.11 -41.44
CA ILE A 430 37.11 -39.26 -40.24
C ILE A 430 36.71 -37.81 -40.63
N ILE A 431 37.36 -37.26 -41.68
CA ILE A 431 37.06 -35.91 -42.18
C ILE A 431 35.63 -35.82 -42.72
N GLU A 432 35.20 -36.81 -43.54
CA GLU A 432 33.83 -36.86 -44.08
C GLU A 432 32.79 -37.00 -42.99
N ASP A 433 32.98 -37.84 -41.99
CA ASP A 433 32.10 -38.00 -40.83
C ASP A 433 32.00 -36.69 -40.02
N LEU A 434 33.13 -35.98 -39.80
CA LEU A 434 33.18 -34.71 -39.12
C LEU A 434 32.43 -33.60 -39.88
N LEU A 435 32.68 -33.51 -41.20
CA LEU A 435 31.99 -32.52 -42.05
C LEU A 435 30.48 -32.80 -42.11
N SER A 436 30.11 -34.09 -42.20
CA SER A 436 28.70 -34.50 -42.18
C SER A 436 28.01 -34.10 -40.88
N LEU A 437 28.64 -34.38 -39.73
CA LEU A 437 28.12 -34.05 -38.42
C LEU A 437 28.01 -32.53 -38.25
N SER A 438 29.05 -31.77 -38.65
CA SER A 438 29.04 -30.29 -38.57
C SER A 438 27.94 -29.67 -39.42
N ARG A 439 27.73 -30.18 -40.67
CA ARG A 439 26.64 -29.71 -41.53
C ARG A 439 25.27 -30.02 -40.93
N LEU A 440 25.09 -31.22 -40.39
CA LEU A 440 23.83 -31.60 -39.75
C LEU A 440 23.49 -30.70 -38.56
N GLU A 441 24.49 -30.35 -37.73
CA GLU A 441 24.32 -29.41 -36.58
C GLU A 441 23.97 -28.01 -37.06
N GLU A 442 24.67 -27.47 -38.07
CA GLU A 442 24.41 -26.14 -38.63
C GLU A 442 23.04 -26.06 -39.31
N ASP A 443 22.68 -27.07 -40.13
CA ASP A 443 21.38 -27.09 -40.83
C ASP A 443 20.20 -27.25 -39.86
N GLN A 444 20.39 -27.98 -38.75
CA GLN A 444 19.39 -28.06 -37.68
C GLN A 444 19.20 -26.70 -36.99
N GLU A 445 20.30 -26.01 -36.61
CA GLU A 445 20.23 -24.70 -35.96
C GLU A 445 19.58 -23.65 -36.88
N GLN A 446 19.91 -23.71 -38.19
CA GLN A 446 19.37 -22.79 -39.19
C GLN A 446 18.02 -23.20 -39.77
N ARG A 447 17.45 -24.32 -39.32
CA ARG A 447 16.18 -24.90 -39.82
C ARG A 447 16.15 -25.10 -41.35
N ARG A 448 17.28 -25.46 -41.94
CA ARG A 448 17.42 -25.66 -43.40
C ARG A 448 17.07 -27.05 -43.87
N ILE A 449 16.88 -28.00 -42.97
CA ILE A 449 16.58 -29.41 -43.32
C ILE A 449 15.16 -29.48 -43.85
N LEU A 450 15.04 -29.92 -45.10
CA LEU A 450 13.74 -30.10 -45.75
C LEU A 450 13.23 -31.52 -45.46
N PHE A 451 12.00 -31.60 -45.01
CA PHE A 451 11.28 -32.85 -44.75
C PHE A 451 10.17 -33.00 -45.78
N GLU A 452 10.05 -34.17 -46.35
CA GLU A 452 8.99 -34.55 -47.26
C GLU A 452 8.34 -35.87 -46.86
N ASN A 453 7.10 -36.08 -47.30
CA ASN A 453 6.47 -37.39 -47.13
C ASN A 453 7.04 -38.34 -48.18
N ALA A 454 7.84 -39.26 -47.75
CA ALA A 454 8.51 -40.18 -48.64
C ALA A 454 8.36 -41.65 -48.17
N SER A 455 8.31 -42.58 -49.12
CA SER A 455 8.42 -44.00 -48.81
C SER A 455 9.83 -44.29 -48.30
N LEU A 456 9.94 -45.06 -47.24
CA LEU A 456 11.23 -45.43 -46.66
C LEU A 456 11.99 -46.48 -47.46
N ARG A 457 11.29 -47.36 -48.21
CA ARG A 457 11.88 -48.47 -48.96
C ARG A 457 12.98 -48.05 -49.94
N PRO A 458 12.82 -46.99 -50.75
CA PRO A 458 13.89 -46.54 -51.66
C PRO A 458 15.15 -46.10 -50.92
N ALA A 459 15.02 -45.39 -49.78
CA ALA A 459 16.17 -44.96 -48.98
C ALA A 459 16.90 -46.15 -48.34
N LEU A 460 16.16 -47.15 -47.84
CA LEU A 460 16.76 -48.39 -47.33
C LEU A 460 17.47 -49.19 -48.42
N ALA A 461 16.87 -49.32 -49.60
CA ALA A 461 17.43 -50.02 -50.73
C ALA A 461 18.71 -49.35 -51.25
N ALA A 462 18.73 -48.01 -51.39
CA ALA A 462 19.91 -47.26 -51.80
C ALA A 462 21.09 -47.43 -50.84
N ALA A 463 20.84 -47.38 -49.52
CA ALA A 463 21.88 -47.61 -48.52
C ALA A 463 22.51 -49.02 -48.64
N ILE A 464 21.70 -50.02 -48.93
CA ILE A 464 22.16 -51.40 -49.05
C ILE A 464 22.88 -51.58 -50.36
N GLU A 465 22.44 -51.03 -51.48
CA GLU A 465 23.06 -51.08 -52.80
C GLU A 465 24.52 -50.56 -52.74
N LEU A 466 24.71 -49.39 -52.05
CA LEU A 466 26.04 -48.81 -51.82
C LEU A 466 27.00 -49.75 -51.07
N LEU A 467 26.51 -50.63 -50.20
CA LEU A 467 27.25 -51.53 -49.38
C LEU A 467 27.40 -52.98 -50.00
N GLY A 468 26.72 -53.24 -51.14
CA GLY A 468 26.70 -54.52 -51.84
C GLY A 468 28.06 -55.11 -52.06
N PRO A 469 29.04 -54.40 -52.69
CA PRO A 469 30.39 -54.91 -52.90
C PRO A 469 31.10 -55.32 -51.61
N LYS A 470 30.89 -54.62 -50.52
CA LYS A 470 31.49 -54.87 -49.22
C LYS A 470 30.86 -56.09 -48.53
N ALA A 471 29.58 -56.28 -48.68
CA ALA A 471 28.83 -57.43 -48.18
C ALA A 471 29.25 -58.71 -48.94
N GLU A 472 29.31 -58.61 -50.28
CA GLU A 472 29.78 -59.72 -51.13
C GLU A 472 31.23 -60.16 -50.82
N GLN A 473 32.12 -59.17 -50.66
CA GLN A 473 33.50 -59.43 -50.27
C GLN A 473 33.64 -60.24 -48.97
N LYS A 474 32.70 -59.91 -48.04
CA LYS A 474 32.68 -60.60 -46.72
C LYS A 474 31.72 -61.78 -46.66
N LYS A 475 31.05 -62.14 -47.78
CA LYS A 475 30.03 -63.19 -47.91
C LYS A 475 28.87 -63.03 -46.92
N ILE A 476 28.40 -61.82 -46.73
CA ILE A 476 27.25 -61.50 -45.86
C ILE A 476 26.01 -61.25 -46.72
N THR A 477 24.89 -61.88 -46.34
CA THR A 477 23.61 -61.66 -47.01
C THR A 477 22.87 -60.49 -46.30
N VAL A 478 22.45 -59.48 -47.05
CA VAL A 478 21.66 -58.37 -46.50
C VAL A 478 20.22 -58.49 -47.02
N GLU A 479 19.25 -58.64 -46.10
CA GLU A 479 17.85 -58.79 -46.43
C GLU A 479 17.07 -57.52 -46.04
N VAL A 480 16.11 -57.08 -46.88
CA VAL A 480 15.24 -55.95 -46.60
C VAL A 480 13.81 -56.42 -46.38
N ILE A 481 13.27 -56.15 -45.25
CA ILE A 481 11.87 -56.43 -44.87
C ILE A 481 11.18 -55.08 -44.64
N CYS A 482 10.62 -54.53 -45.70
CA CYS A 482 9.90 -53.25 -45.64
C CYS A 482 8.68 -53.31 -46.58
N ALA A 483 7.52 -52.97 -46.08
CA ALA A 483 6.33 -52.83 -46.90
C ALA A 483 6.40 -51.55 -47.75
N ASP A 484 5.86 -51.59 -48.97
CA ASP A 484 5.95 -50.46 -49.91
C ASP A 484 5.16 -49.21 -49.48
N ASP A 485 4.19 -49.41 -48.59
CA ASP A 485 3.26 -48.39 -48.09
C ASP A 485 3.74 -47.65 -46.81
N ILE A 486 4.95 -47.94 -46.33
CA ILE A 486 5.48 -47.23 -45.17
C ILE A 486 6.03 -45.85 -45.58
N GLU A 487 5.19 -44.83 -45.40
CA GLU A 487 5.55 -43.45 -45.63
C GLU A 487 5.83 -42.73 -44.31
N ALA A 488 6.83 -41.87 -44.29
CA ALA A 488 7.21 -41.03 -43.16
C ALA A 488 7.58 -39.61 -43.64
N ARG A 489 7.38 -38.63 -42.76
CA ARG A 489 7.85 -37.26 -43.01
C ARG A 489 9.33 -37.14 -42.67
N VAL A 490 10.19 -37.37 -43.66
CA VAL A 490 11.64 -37.48 -43.48
C VAL A 490 12.40 -36.68 -44.53
N ASN A 491 13.71 -36.54 -44.30
CA ASN A 491 14.67 -36.22 -45.35
C ASN A 491 15.25 -37.57 -45.83
N PRO A 492 14.95 -38.02 -47.06
CA PRO A 492 15.36 -39.34 -47.54
C PRO A 492 16.87 -39.55 -47.55
N ALA A 493 17.68 -38.54 -47.91
CA ALA A 493 19.12 -38.62 -47.93
C ALA A 493 19.73 -38.83 -46.54
N LEU A 494 19.15 -38.21 -45.51
CA LEU A 494 19.60 -38.41 -44.14
C LEU A 494 19.20 -39.78 -43.61
N ILE A 495 18.02 -40.30 -43.94
CA ILE A 495 17.63 -41.68 -43.58
C ILE A 495 18.55 -42.69 -44.26
N GLU A 496 18.83 -42.52 -45.58
CA GLU A 496 19.77 -43.33 -46.31
C GLU A 496 21.13 -43.36 -45.59
N GLN A 497 21.68 -42.20 -45.20
CA GLN A 497 22.93 -42.06 -44.45
C GLN A 497 22.91 -42.78 -43.10
N ALA A 498 21.80 -42.64 -42.35
CA ALA A 498 21.65 -43.32 -41.05
C ALA A 498 21.66 -44.86 -41.21
N VAL A 499 20.90 -45.37 -42.19
CA VAL A 499 20.83 -46.79 -42.48
C VAL A 499 22.16 -47.31 -43.01
N PHE A 500 22.84 -46.56 -43.91
CA PHE A 500 24.18 -46.87 -44.37
C PHE A 500 25.14 -47.07 -43.19
N ASN A 501 25.19 -46.16 -42.23
CA ASN A 501 26.02 -46.26 -41.04
C ASN A 501 25.71 -47.50 -40.18
N LEU A 502 24.43 -47.84 -40.02
CA LEU A 502 24.01 -49.01 -39.25
C LEU A 502 24.37 -50.31 -39.98
N VAL A 503 24.12 -50.40 -41.28
CA VAL A 503 24.42 -51.59 -42.11
C VAL A 503 25.93 -51.78 -42.27
N ASP A 504 26.71 -50.68 -42.46
CA ASP A 504 28.19 -50.77 -42.50
C ASP A 504 28.77 -51.32 -41.18
N ASN A 505 28.22 -50.88 -40.06
CA ASN A 505 28.56 -51.40 -38.74
C ASN A 505 28.19 -52.92 -38.64
N ALA A 506 26.98 -53.30 -39.06
CA ALA A 506 26.53 -54.68 -39.05
C ALA A 506 27.47 -55.58 -39.90
N ILE A 507 27.83 -55.15 -41.11
CA ILE A 507 28.77 -55.87 -41.98
C ILE A 507 30.18 -55.95 -41.34
N LYS A 508 30.64 -54.83 -40.72
CA LYS A 508 31.97 -54.80 -40.08
C LYS A 508 32.12 -55.82 -38.93
N TYR A 509 31.06 -55.93 -38.09
CA TYR A 509 31.16 -56.75 -36.86
C TYR A 509 30.54 -58.15 -36.95
N SER A 510 29.87 -58.52 -38.08
CA SER A 510 29.41 -59.87 -38.36
C SER A 510 30.54 -60.74 -38.89
N GLU A 511 30.37 -62.04 -38.81
CA GLU A 511 31.34 -63.04 -39.39
C GLU A 511 30.97 -63.41 -40.84
N PRO A 512 31.91 -63.89 -41.62
CA PRO A 512 31.60 -64.34 -42.98
C PRO A 512 30.55 -65.47 -43.01
N GLY A 513 29.49 -65.27 -43.77
CA GLY A 513 28.34 -66.18 -43.85
C GLY A 513 27.13 -65.82 -43.02
N ASP A 514 27.26 -64.78 -42.18
CA ASP A 514 26.10 -64.23 -41.41
C ASP A 514 25.13 -63.51 -42.31
N ALA A 515 23.93 -63.28 -41.75
CA ALA A 515 22.88 -62.42 -42.34
C ALA A 515 22.74 -61.13 -41.58
N VAL A 516 22.45 -60.00 -42.29
CA VAL A 516 22.05 -58.70 -41.74
C VAL A 516 20.64 -58.41 -42.24
N THR A 517 19.71 -58.16 -41.30
CA THR A 517 18.33 -57.87 -41.64
C THR A 517 18.04 -56.41 -41.41
N VAL A 518 17.55 -55.71 -42.44
CA VAL A 518 17.06 -54.34 -42.36
C VAL A 518 15.54 -54.39 -42.44
N SER A 519 14.84 -53.92 -41.40
CA SER A 519 13.39 -53.94 -41.39
C SER A 519 12.83 -52.55 -41.09
N ALA A 520 11.63 -52.26 -41.64
CA ALA A 520 10.86 -51.12 -41.27
C ALA A 520 9.42 -51.55 -40.91
N GLU A 521 8.96 -51.13 -39.76
CA GLU A 521 7.63 -51.43 -39.24
C GLU A 521 6.93 -50.15 -38.80
N ARG A 522 5.64 -50.05 -39.13
CA ARG A 522 4.82 -48.93 -38.69
C ARG A 522 3.86 -49.40 -37.62
N THR A 523 3.85 -48.68 -36.51
CA THR A 523 2.85 -48.82 -35.43
C THR A 523 1.93 -47.60 -35.44
N ASP A 524 0.93 -47.59 -34.57
CA ASP A 524 0.04 -46.42 -34.43
C ASP A 524 0.74 -45.15 -33.94
N THR A 525 1.89 -45.27 -33.26
CA THR A 525 2.59 -44.17 -32.60
C THR A 525 3.96 -43.84 -33.21
N GLU A 526 4.60 -44.79 -33.88
CA GLU A 526 5.96 -44.64 -34.41
C GLU A 526 6.22 -45.50 -35.63
N ILE A 527 7.24 -45.13 -36.38
CA ILE A 527 7.84 -45.97 -37.42
C ILE A 527 9.22 -46.39 -36.92
N ALA A 528 9.47 -47.69 -36.83
CA ALA A 528 10.72 -48.28 -36.38
C ALA A 528 11.51 -48.83 -37.54
N VAL A 529 12.71 -48.26 -37.80
CA VAL A 529 13.66 -48.78 -38.77
C VAL A 529 14.77 -49.53 -38.01
N SER A 530 14.86 -50.84 -38.18
CA SER A 530 15.78 -51.69 -37.43
C SER A 530 16.80 -52.34 -38.33
N VAL A 531 18.04 -52.38 -37.86
CA VAL A 531 19.14 -53.15 -38.46
C VAL A 531 19.63 -54.17 -37.46
N GLN A 532 19.49 -55.44 -37.80
CA GLN A 532 19.89 -56.58 -36.96
C GLN A 532 21.10 -57.27 -37.56
N ASP A 533 22.12 -57.49 -36.74
CA ASP A 533 23.31 -58.31 -37.03
C ASP A 533 23.40 -59.55 -36.12
N HIS A 534 24.18 -60.53 -36.53
CA HIS A 534 24.48 -61.75 -35.78
C HIS A 534 25.95 -61.78 -35.34
N GLY A 535 26.59 -60.62 -35.24
CA GLY A 535 28.00 -60.48 -34.93
C GLY A 535 28.33 -60.70 -33.44
N CYS A 536 29.49 -60.18 -33.03
CA CYS A 536 30.05 -60.41 -31.69
C CYS A 536 29.20 -59.82 -30.54
N GLY A 537 28.20 -58.93 -30.82
CA GLY A 537 27.40 -58.24 -29.80
C GLY A 537 28.19 -57.27 -28.94
N ILE A 538 27.48 -56.57 -28.04
CA ILE A 538 28.01 -55.49 -27.21
C ILE A 538 27.72 -55.78 -25.73
N ASP A 539 28.76 -55.63 -24.86
CA ASP A 539 28.59 -55.76 -23.41
C ASP A 539 27.69 -54.61 -22.86
N ARG A 540 26.81 -54.97 -21.95
CA ARG A 540 25.80 -54.07 -21.36
C ARG A 540 26.39 -52.77 -20.80
N LYS A 541 27.61 -52.79 -20.27
CA LYS A 541 28.27 -51.59 -19.71
C LYS A 541 28.59 -50.53 -20.77
N HIS A 542 28.69 -50.92 -22.07
CA HIS A 542 29.00 -50.00 -23.16
C HIS A 542 27.75 -49.43 -23.83
N LEU A 543 26.57 -50.06 -23.70
CA LEU A 543 25.33 -49.65 -24.37
C LEU A 543 24.91 -48.18 -24.14
N PRO A 544 25.06 -47.58 -22.95
CA PRO A 544 24.73 -46.18 -22.74
C PRO A 544 25.63 -45.20 -23.51
N ARG A 545 26.84 -45.65 -23.87
CA ARG A 545 27.89 -44.78 -24.40
C ARG A 545 28.17 -44.96 -25.89
N ILE A 546 27.67 -46.01 -26.54
CA ILE A 546 28.00 -46.30 -27.95
C ILE A 546 27.58 -45.22 -28.95
N PHE A 547 26.68 -44.35 -28.56
CA PHE A 547 26.22 -43.21 -29.35
C PHE A 547 26.99 -41.90 -29.03
N GLU A 548 27.98 -41.95 -28.11
CA GLU A 548 28.91 -40.85 -27.87
C GLU A 548 29.89 -40.71 -29.04
N ARG A 549 30.29 -39.47 -29.36
CA ARG A 549 31.27 -39.18 -30.43
C ARG A 549 32.63 -39.82 -30.09
N PHE A 550 33.24 -40.49 -31.07
CA PHE A 550 34.53 -41.19 -30.95
C PHE A 550 34.54 -42.37 -29.95
N TYR A 551 33.39 -42.80 -29.48
CA TYR A 551 33.31 -43.93 -28.57
C TYR A 551 33.42 -45.24 -29.31
N VAL A 552 34.33 -46.11 -28.85
CA VAL A 552 34.58 -47.42 -29.40
C VAL A 552 34.78 -48.41 -28.27
N VAL A 553 34.11 -49.57 -28.32
CA VAL A 553 34.18 -50.64 -27.30
C VAL A 553 35.59 -51.23 -27.19
N ASP A 554 36.20 -51.51 -28.33
CA ASP A 554 37.57 -52.04 -28.43
C ASP A 554 38.37 -51.24 -29.46
N LYS A 555 39.28 -50.37 -28.98
CA LYS A 555 40.13 -49.51 -29.81
C LYS A 555 41.05 -50.32 -30.74
N GLY A 556 41.51 -51.51 -30.34
CA GLY A 556 42.43 -52.38 -31.14
C GLY A 556 41.71 -53.04 -32.32
N ARG A 557 40.52 -53.59 -32.07
CA ARG A 557 39.69 -54.26 -33.08
C ARG A 557 39.11 -53.29 -34.07
N SER A 558 38.60 -52.17 -33.57
CA SER A 558 38.00 -51.10 -34.40
C SER A 558 38.99 -50.44 -35.33
N ARG A 559 40.26 -50.21 -34.90
CA ARG A 559 41.37 -49.74 -35.78
C ARG A 559 41.68 -50.67 -36.94
N LYS A 560 41.60 -51.96 -36.70
CA LYS A 560 41.80 -52.96 -37.78
C LYS A 560 40.68 -52.97 -38.80
N LEU A 561 39.42 -52.68 -38.33
CA LEU A 561 38.22 -52.69 -39.13
C LEU A 561 37.86 -51.31 -39.73
N GLY A 562 38.65 -50.26 -39.48
CA GLY A 562 38.45 -48.91 -40.05
C GLY A 562 37.30 -48.11 -39.41
N GLY A 563 36.97 -48.36 -38.15
CA GLY A 563 35.95 -47.63 -37.47
C GLY A 563 36.43 -46.24 -37.03
N THR A 564 35.63 -45.21 -37.23
CA THR A 564 35.87 -43.80 -36.83
C THR A 564 35.32 -43.47 -35.45
N GLY A 565 34.32 -44.22 -34.98
CA GLY A 565 33.56 -43.94 -33.76
C GLY A 565 32.57 -42.79 -33.90
N LEU A 566 32.33 -42.26 -35.11
CA LEU A 566 31.39 -41.19 -35.38
C LEU A 566 30.07 -41.68 -35.99
N GLY A 567 30.05 -42.81 -36.71
CA GLY A 567 28.87 -43.29 -37.44
C GLY A 567 27.62 -43.45 -36.57
N LEU A 568 27.72 -44.03 -35.36
CA LEU A 568 26.56 -44.14 -34.45
C LEU A 568 26.12 -42.80 -33.86
N ALA A 569 27.05 -41.87 -33.66
CA ALA A 569 26.71 -40.51 -33.24
C ALA A 569 25.95 -39.76 -34.34
N ILE A 570 26.32 -39.94 -35.62
CA ILE A 570 25.62 -39.43 -36.79
C ILE A 570 24.19 -40.00 -36.84
N VAL A 571 24.02 -41.32 -36.65
CA VAL A 571 22.69 -41.96 -36.61
C VAL A 571 21.83 -41.37 -35.52
N LYS A 572 22.36 -41.17 -34.31
CA LYS A 572 21.64 -40.53 -33.21
C LYS A 572 21.21 -39.10 -33.56
N HIS A 573 22.12 -38.35 -34.15
CA HIS A 573 21.82 -36.96 -34.52
C HIS A 573 20.73 -36.87 -35.61
N ILE A 574 20.83 -37.75 -36.65
CA ILE A 574 19.80 -37.86 -37.70
C ILE A 574 18.42 -38.20 -37.09
N ALA A 575 18.35 -39.18 -36.18
CA ALA A 575 17.10 -39.53 -35.49
C ALA A 575 16.54 -38.33 -34.72
N GLN A 576 17.38 -37.60 -33.99
CA GLN A 576 16.98 -36.40 -33.23
C GLN A 576 16.47 -35.26 -34.11
N VAL A 577 17.12 -35.03 -35.27
CA VAL A 577 16.68 -34.06 -36.27
C VAL A 577 15.27 -34.36 -36.80
N HIS A 578 14.94 -35.65 -36.92
CA HIS A 578 13.59 -36.09 -37.31
C HIS A 578 12.60 -36.16 -36.14
N GLY A 579 12.96 -35.63 -34.94
CA GLY A 579 12.10 -35.67 -33.74
C GLY A 579 11.96 -37.06 -33.12
N GLY A 580 12.83 -37.99 -33.55
CA GLY A 580 12.84 -39.36 -33.11
C GLY A 580 13.97 -39.69 -32.12
N SER A 581 14.23 -40.98 -31.97
CA SER A 581 15.29 -41.50 -31.11
C SER A 581 15.94 -42.76 -31.70
N VAL A 582 17.07 -43.19 -31.13
CA VAL A 582 17.72 -44.45 -31.50
C VAL A 582 17.89 -45.33 -30.27
N THR A 583 17.62 -46.61 -30.41
CA THR A 583 17.81 -47.62 -29.35
C THR A 583 18.67 -48.77 -29.83
N VAL A 584 19.23 -49.54 -28.90
CA VAL A 584 20.04 -50.74 -29.18
C VAL A 584 19.65 -51.87 -28.24
N LYS A 585 19.50 -53.06 -28.80
CA LYS A 585 19.36 -54.31 -28.04
C LYS A 585 20.56 -55.21 -28.47
N SER A 586 21.43 -55.58 -27.54
CA SER A 586 22.59 -56.42 -27.85
C SER A 586 23.00 -57.27 -26.65
N ALA A 587 23.56 -58.41 -26.95
CA ALA A 587 24.19 -59.28 -25.97
C ALA A 587 25.44 -59.93 -26.60
N LEU A 588 26.50 -60.07 -25.80
CA LEU A 588 27.78 -60.71 -26.25
C LEU A 588 27.53 -62.07 -26.89
N GLY A 589 28.02 -62.25 -28.09
CA GLY A 589 27.91 -63.50 -28.87
C GLY A 589 26.54 -63.76 -29.50
N LYS A 590 25.60 -62.79 -29.42
CA LYS A 590 24.25 -62.95 -30.00
C LYS A 590 23.92 -61.90 -31.06
N GLY A 591 24.87 -60.99 -31.37
CA GLY A 591 24.61 -59.86 -32.27
C GLY A 591 23.95 -58.66 -31.62
N SER A 592 23.57 -57.70 -32.47
CA SER A 592 22.94 -56.44 -32.06
C SER A 592 21.77 -56.08 -32.97
N THR A 593 20.78 -55.38 -32.40
CA THR A 593 19.69 -54.75 -33.15
C THR A 593 19.67 -53.30 -32.82
N PHE A 594 19.93 -52.43 -33.79
CA PHE A 594 19.81 -50.98 -33.68
C PHE A 594 18.49 -50.54 -34.30
N THR A 595 17.72 -49.77 -33.59
CA THR A 595 16.41 -49.29 -34.07
C THR A 595 16.34 -47.77 -34.03
N ILE A 596 16.02 -47.17 -35.17
CA ILE A 596 15.68 -45.74 -35.31
C ILE A 596 14.17 -45.63 -35.16
N HIS A 597 13.72 -44.86 -34.19
CA HIS A 597 12.32 -44.56 -33.93
C HIS A 597 11.98 -43.21 -34.54
N LEU A 598 11.04 -43.14 -35.47
CA LEU A 598 10.56 -41.94 -36.11
C LEU A 598 9.10 -41.67 -35.72
N PRO A 599 8.69 -40.45 -35.43
CA PRO A 599 7.28 -40.14 -35.13
C PRO A 599 6.41 -40.38 -36.38
N VAL A 600 5.23 -40.93 -36.20
CA VAL A 600 4.17 -40.93 -37.23
C VAL A 600 3.69 -39.50 -37.38
N ALA A 601 3.70 -38.95 -38.60
CA ALA A 601 3.30 -37.59 -38.91
C ALA A 601 1.80 -37.37 -38.73
#